data_1191098459a3804d1c5a76263aa0adc1
#
_entry.id   1191098459a3804d1c5a76263aa0adc1
#
_cell.length_a   1.000
_cell.length_b   1.000
_cell.length_c   1.000
_cell.angle_alpha   90.00
_cell.angle_beta   90.00
_cell.angle_gamma   90.00
#
_symmetry.space_group_name_H-M   'P 1'
#
loop_
_entity.id
_entity.type
_entity.pdbx_description
1 polymer ?
#
loop_
_entity_poly.entity_id
_entity_poly.type
_entity_poly.pdbx_seq_one_letter_code
_entity_poly.pdbx_strand_id
1 'polypeptide(L)'
;MYICGEKTDINMIRNTLLALALGTALCGQAQESMKAEFCSPFDFPLLLSANFGELRPNHFHNGLDIKTQGVTGKPIHAVADGYVSRIMVLHGGYGQAIFVTHPNGYTSVYGHVVSFAPEIQKYVRAYQYEHETFVCNLYPEPDKFPVKAGDIIALSGNEGASAGPHLHLELRRNDNGDYVDPMPFFSHYLKDTRSPVASIVGLYPVAGKGVIN
;
A
#
# COMPACT_ATOMS: atom_id res chain seq x y z
N MET A 1 -31.16 60.02 30.19
CA MET A 1 -30.67 58.65 30.36
C MET A 1 -30.84 57.95 29.01
N TYR A 2 -29.75 58.01 28.21
CA TYR A 2 -29.79 57.40 26.86
C TYR A 2 -29.29 55.95 26.94
N ILE A 3 -30.15 55.02 26.54
CA ILE A 3 -29.79 53.63 26.38
C ILE A 3 -29.22 53.47 24.97
N CYS A 4 -27.92 53.29 24.86
CA CYS A 4 -27.23 52.96 23.62
C CYS A 4 -27.49 51.45 23.36
N GLY A 5 -28.37 51.14 22.41
CA GLY A 5 -28.57 49.78 21.93
C GLY A 5 -27.44 49.40 21.00
N GLU A 6 -26.61 48.45 21.39
CA GLU A 6 -25.63 47.75 20.49
C GLU A 6 -26.37 47.07 19.36
N LYS A 7 -26.28 47.61 18.16
CA LYS A 7 -26.66 46.88 16.94
C LYS A 7 -25.60 45.80 16.70
N THR A 8 -25.87 44.60 17.14
CA THR A 8 -25.11 43.43 16.76
C THR A 8 -25.07 43.32 15.23
N ASP A 9 -23.89 43.38 14.65
CA ASP A 9 -23.71 43.50 13.22
C ASP A 9 -24.06 42.16 12.56
N ILE A 10 -25.30 42.07 12.04
CA ILE A 10 -25.87 40.89 11.37
C ILE A 10 -24.96 40.41 10.23
N ASN A 11 -24.19 41.32 9.62
CA ASN A 11 -23.23 40.99 8.57
C ASN A 11 -22.02 40.19 9.11
N MET A 12 -21.57 40.48 10.33
CA MET A 12 -20.47 39.74 10.96
C MET A 12 -20.92 38.31 11.30
N ILE A 13 -22.12 38.10 11.81
CA ILE A 13 -22.66 36.75 12.10
C ILE A 13 -22.84 35.96 10.79
N ARG A 14 -23.38 36.59 9.74
CA ARG A 14 -23.55 35.95 8.43
C ARG A 14 -22.23 35.54 7.80
N ASN A 15 -21.19 36.37 7.89
CA ASN A 15 -19.86 36.06 7.33
C ASN A 15 -19.16 34.97 8.14
N THR A 16 -19.32 34.92 9.46
CA THR A 16 -18.79 33.86 10.33
C THR A 16 -19.48 32.51 10.04
N LEU A 17 -20.81 32.49 9.85
CA LEU A 17 -21.55 31.29 9.49
C LEU A 17 -21.18 30.79 8.07
N LEU A 18 -20.94 31.71 7.12
CA LEU A 18 -20.48 31.35 5.78
C LEU A 18 -19.07 30.74 5.81
N ALA A 19 -18.16 31.28 6.60
CA ALA A 19 -16.81 30.74 6.77
C ALA A 19 -16.81 29.35 7.45
N LEU A 20 -17.69 29.13 8.43
CA LEU A 20 -17.86 27.81 9.04
C LEU A 20 -18.43 26.78 8.05
N ALA A 21 -19.42 27.18 7.25
CA ALA A 21 -20.02 26.29 6.25
C ALA A 21 -19.05 25.93 5.12
N LEU A 22 -18.20 26.87 4.67
CA LEU A 22 -17.13 26.58 3.72
C LEU A 22 -16.05 25.68 4.33
N GLY A 23 -15.68 25.88 5.60
CA GLY A 23 -14.70 25.04 6.29
C GLY A 23 -15.15 23.59 6.44
N THR A 24 -16.43 23.34 6.71
CA THR A 24 -16.99 21.98 6.82
C THR A 24 -17.14 21.31 5.45
N ALA A 25 -17.44 22.07 4.39
CA ALA A 25 -17.52 21.54 3.02
C ALA A 25 -16.14 21.13 2.49
N LEU A 26 -15.09 21.89 2.78
CA LEU A 26 -13.71 21.55 2.41
C LEU A 26 -13.17 20.34 3.19
N CYS A 27 -13.56 20.17 4.46
CA CYS A 27 -13.18 18.99 5.25
C CYS A 27 -13.91 17.73 4.77
N GLY A 28 -15.15 17.84 4.32
CA GLY A 28 -15.92 16.74 3.73
C GLY A 28 -15.37 16.25 2.39
N GLN A 29 -14.87 17.16 1.53
CA GLN A 29 -14.27 16.80 0.24
C GLN A 29 -12.90 16.14 0.38
N ALA A 30 -12.14 16.46 1.43
CA ALA A 30 -10.88 15.78 1.70
C ALA A 30 -11.09 14.31 2.11
N GLN A 31 -12.24 13.95 2.65
CA GLN A 31 -12.58 12.59 3.09
C GLN A 31 -13.21 11.73 1.97
N GLU A 32 -13.82 12.34 0.96
CA GLU A 32 -14.34 11.62 -0.22
C GLU A 32 -13.24 11.24 -1.23
N SER A 33 -12.09 11.90 -1.24
CA SER A 33 -10.97 11.56 -2.13
C SER A 33 -10.22 10.28 -1.74
N MET A 34 -10.54 9.65 -0.61
CA MET A 34 -9.87 8.44 -0.09
C MET A 34 -10.57 7.12 -0.44
N LYS A 35 -11.55 7.12 -1.33
CA LYS A 35 -12.13 5.88 -1.87
C LYS A 35 -11.48 5.47 -3.19
N ALA A 36 -10.18 5.22 -3.17
CA ALA A 36 -9.60 4.37 -4.20
C ALA A 36 -10.10 2.94 -3.93
N GLU A 37 -11.01 2.43 -4.74
CA GLU A 37 -11.47 1.05 -4.62
C GLU A 37 -10.37 0.13 -5.14
N PHE A 38 -9.89 -0.76 -4.28
CA PHE A 38 -8.99 -1.84 -4.64
C PHE A 38 -9.70 -3.18 -4.43
N CYS A 39 -9.49 -4.14 -5.33
CA CYS A 39 -9.94 -5.51 -5.15
C CYS A 39 -8.88 -6.33 -4.39
N SER A 40 -9.30 -7.52 -3.91
CA SER A 40 -8.38 -8.44 -3.26
C SER A 40 -7.30 -8.93 -4.24
N PRO A 41 -6.02 -9.05 -3.80
CA PRO A 41 -4.98 -9.68 -4.61
C PRO A 41 -5.11 -11.20 -4.69
N PHE A 42 -6.05 -11.83 -3.96
CA PHE A 42 -6.29 -13.28 -3.92
C PHE A 42 -7.78 -13.61 -3.88
N ASP A 43 -8.13 -14.81 -4.35
CA ASP A 43 -9.50 -15.36 -4.35
C ASP A 43 -9.90 -15.96 -2.99
N PHE A 44 -9.07 -15.85 -1.97
CA PHE A 44 -9.32 -16.35 -0.63
C PHE A 44 -9.22 -15.25 0.42
N PRO A 45 -9.82 -15.40 1.62
CA PRO A 45 -9.74 -14.42 2.70
C PRO A 45 -8.29 -14.14 3.10
N LEU A 46 -7.93 -12.87 3.20
CA LEU A 46 -6.57 -12.46 3.50
C LEU A 46 -6.24 -12.69 4.99
N LEU A 47 -5.06 -13.26 5.24
CA LEU A 47 -4.45 -13.38 6.55
C LEU A 47 -3.07 -12.74 6.51
N LEU A 48 -2.78 -11.86 7.45
CA LEU A 48 -1.48 -11.18 7.51
C LEU A 48 -0.47 -11.99 8.32
N SER A 49 0.81 -11.88 7.92
CA SER A 49 1.98 -12.26 8.71
C SER A 49 2.72 -11.04 9.25
N ALA A 50 2.55 -9.87 8.59
CA ALA A 50 3.10 -8.60 9.06
C ALA A 50 2.27 -7.41 8.56
N ASN A 51 2.30 -6.33 9.32
CA ASN A 51 1.58 -5.09 9.05
C ASN A 51 2.51 -3.99 8.54
N PHE A 52 1.92 -2.96 7.94
CA PHE A 52 2.60 -1.71 7.61
C PHE A 52 3.16 -1.05 8.88
N GLY A 53 4.37 -0.49 8.78
CA GLY A 53 5.02 0.23 9.87
C GLY A 53 5.65 -0.66 10.95
N GLU A 54 5.62 -1.99 10.84
CA GLU A 54 6.34 -2.88 11.75
C GLU A 54 7.85 -2.62 11.71
N LEU A 55 8.47 -2.61 12.89
CA LEU A 55 9.91 -2.40 13.03
C LEU A 55 10.69 -3.60 12.46
N ARG A 56 11.59 -3.33 11.55
CA ARG A 56 12.58 -4.27 11.01
C ARG A 56 13.98 -3.84 11.47
N PRO A 57 15.02 -4.67 11.32
CA PRO A 57 16.36 -4.35 11.83
C PRO A 57 16.94 -3.01 11.34
N ASN A 58 16.59 -2.53 10.16
CA ASN A 58 17.16 -1.31 9.55
C ASN A 58 16.12 -0.41 8.87
N HIS A 59 14.83 -0.73 8.90
CA HIS A 59 13.75 0.05 8.30
C HIS A 59 12.41 -0.29 8.93
N PHE A 60 11.37 0.46 8.57
CA PHE A 60 9.98 0.09 8.85
C PHE A 60 9.41 -0.70 7.67
N HIS A 61 8.52 -1.64 7.96
CA HIS A 61 7.85 -2.43 6.93
C HIS A 61 6.93 -1.54 6.07
N ASN A 62 7.13 -1.57 4.75
CA ASN A 62 6.51 -0.63 3.83
C ASN A 62 5.17 -1.12 3.23
N GLY A 63 4.69 -2.28 3.65
CA GLY A 63 3.49 -2.90 3.08
C GLY A 63 2.77 -3.83 4.04
N LEU A 64 1.96 -4.70 3.49
CA LEU A 64 1.34 -5.84 4.17
C LEU A 64 1.97 -7.14 3.68
N ASP A 65 2.36 -8.02 4.60
CA ASP A 65 2.76 -9.38 4.24
C ASP A 65 1.55 -10.31 4.36
N ILE A 66 1.06 -10.78 3.22
CA ILE A 66 -0.16 -11.59 3.09
C ILE A 66 0.22 -13.06 2.95
N LYS A 67 -0.25 -13.92 3.85
CA LYS A 67 0.00 -15.36 3.83
C LYS A 67 -0.61 -16.02 2.60
N THR A 68 0.16 -16.90 1.96
CA THR A 68 -0.25 -17.68 0.78
C THR A 68 -0.55 -19.14 1.13
N GLN A 69 -1.11 -19.36 2.32
CA GLN A 69 -1.45 -20.70 2.83
C GLN A 69 -0.23 -21.64 2.98
N GLY A 70 0.97 -21.06 3.17
CA GLY A 70 2.23 -21.80 3.34
C GLY A 70 2.83 -22.35 2.05
N VAL A 71 2.30 -21.98 0.87
CA VAL A 71 2.77 -22.47 -0.43
C VAL A 71 3.06 -21.32 -1.39
N THR A 72 3.89 -21.58 -2.38
CA THR A 72 4.14 -20.72 -3.54
C THR A 72 3.17 -21.05 -4.68
N GLY A 73 3.13 -20.20 -5.73
CA GLY A 73 2.35 -20.47 -6.95
C GLY A 73 0.88 -20.08 -6.87
N LYS A 74 0.42 -19.38 -5.84
CA LYS A 74 -0.94 -18.83 -5.82
C LYS A 74 -1.05 -17.68 -6.81
N PRO A 75 -2.11 -17.63 -7.66
CA PRO A 75 -2.35 -16.50 -8.54
C PRO A 75 -2.46 -15.19 -7.73
N ILE A 76 -1.77 -14.16 -8.21
CA ILE A 76 -1.83 -12.80 -7.67
C ILE A 76 -2.56 -11.94 -8.68
N HIS A 77 -3.62 -11.28 -8.22
CA HIS A 77 -4.45 -10.40 -9.04
C HIS A 77 -4.02 -8.94 -8.92
N ALA A 78 -4.10 -8.20 -10.02
CA ALA A 78 -3.98 -6.74 -10.01
C ALA A 78 -5.11 -6.14 -9.15
N VAL A 79 -4.77 -5.34 -8.17
CA VAL A 79 -5.75 -4.79 -7.19
C VAL A 79 -6.63 -3.68 -7.77
N ALA A 80 -6.26 -3.11 -8.93
CA ALA A 80 -7.06 -2.12 -9.67
C ALA A 80 -6.64 -2.10 -11.14
N ASP A 81 -7.43 -1.45 -11.99
CA ASP A 81 -7.07 -1.13 -13.38
C ASP A 81 -5.78 -0.33 -13.42
N GLY A 82 -4.95 -0.54 -14.46
CA GLY A 82 -3.70 0.19 -14.63
C GLY A 82 -2.79 -0.40 -15.69
N TYR A 83 -1.50 -0.23 -15.50
CA TYR A 83 -0.47 -0.81 -16.35
C TYR A 83 0.78 -1.16 -15.54
N VAL A 84 1.53 -2.15 -16.01
CA VAL A 84 2.81 -2.54 -15.39
C VAL A 84 3.84 -1.47 -15.70
N SER A 85 4.20 -0.69 -14.68
CA SER A 85 5.14 0.44 -14.81
C SER A 85 6.60 0.05 -14.50
N ARG A 86 6.80 -1.04 -13.75
CA ARG A 86 8.15 -1.51 -13.40
C ARG A 86 8.15 -3.00 -13.09
N ILE A 87 9.22 -3.68 -13.48
CA ILE A 87 9.48 -5.08 -13.16
C ILE A 87 10.89 -5.20 -12.62
N MET A 88 11.05 -5.86 -11.46
CA MET A 88 12.35 -6.08 -10.82
C MET A 88 12.63 -7.56 -10.65
N VAL A 89 13.87 -7.95 -10.91
CA VAL A 89 14.44 -9.26 -10.55
C VAL A 89 15.75 -9.02 -9.85
N LEU A 90 15.83 -9.38 -8.58
CA LEU A 90 16.99 -9.17 -7.71
C LEU A 90 17.31 -10.46 -6.93
N HIS A 91 18.54 -10.60 -6.44
CA HIS A 91 18.90 -11.71 -5.53
C HIS A 91 18.40 -11.53 -4.10
N GLY A 92 18.14 -10.29 -3.67
CA GLY A 92 17.70 -9.92 -2.32
C GLY A 92 16.55 -8.91 -2.34
N GLY A 93 16.22 -8.32 -1.20
CA GLY A 93 15.10 -7.39 -1.08
C GLY A 93 13.79 -8.04 -1.52
N TYR A 94 13.08 -7.43 -2.48
CA TYR A 94 11.84 -7.99 -3.04
C TYR A 94 12.02 -9.32 -3.80
N GLY A 95 13.28 -9.71 -4.15
CA GLY A 95 13.50 -10.79 -5.10
C GLY A 95 12.93 -10.43 -6.47
N GLN A 96 11.86 -11.08 -6.87
CA GLN A 96 11.08 -10.67 -8.05
C GLN A 96 9.88 -9.81 -7.60
N ALA A 97 9.68 -8.68 -8.27
CA ALA A 97 8.58 -7.77 -7.98
C ALA A 97 8.00 -7.13 -9.24
N ILE A 98 6.69 -6.87 -9.22
CA ILE A 98 5.95 -6.17 -10.26
C ILE A 98 5.26 -4.95 -9.65
N PHE A 99 5.30 -3.83 -10.37
CA PHE A 99 4.70 -2.57 -9.99
C PHE A 99 3.60 -2.24 -11.00
N VAL A 100 2.43 -1.92 -10.51
CA VAL A 100 1.28 -1.53 -11.34
C VAL A 100 0.87 -0.11 -10.98
N THR A 101 0.95 0.79 -11.93
CA THR A 101 0.50 2.18 -11.76
C THR A 101 -0.97 2.30 -12.15
N HIS A 102 -1.77 2.88 -11.26
CA HIS A 102 -3.21 2.99 -11.37
C HIS A 102 -3.66 4.42 -11.64
N PRO A 103 -4.77 4.64 -12.35
CA PRO A 103 -5.33 5.97 -12.60
C PRO A 103 -5.89 6.62 -11.33
N ASN A 104 -6.10 5.86 -10.25
CA ASN A 104 -6.58 6.36 -8.97
C ASN A 104 -5.52 7.08 -8.11
N GLY A 105 -4.32 7.32 -8.65
CA GLY A 105 -3.23 8.05 -7.99
C GLY A 105 -2.27 7.20 -7.17
N TYR A 106 -2.36 5.88 -7.27
CA TYR A 106 -1.49 4.95 -6.55
C TYR A 106 -0.75 4.01 -7.49
N THR A 107 0.38 3.49 -7.02
CA THR A 107 1.10 2.34 -7.58
C THR A 107 1.09 1.22 -6.56
N SER A 108 0.61 0.04 -6.95
CA SER A 108 0.73 -1.19 -6.15
C SER A 108 2.01 -1.94 -6.49
N VAL A 109 2.64 -2.52 -5.46
CA VAL A 109 3.88 -3.31 -5.59
C VAL A 109 3.63 -4.69 -5.02
N TYR A 110 3.98 -5.71 -5.81
CA TYR A 110 3.82 -7.12 -5.47
C TYR A 110 5.21 -7.76 -5.40
N GLY A 111 5.71 -8.01 -4.20
CA GLY A 111 7.03 -8.56 -3.93
C GLY A 111 7.04 -10.05 -3.66
N HIS A 112 8.23 -10.65 -3.70
CA HIS A 112 8.53 -12.05 -3.44
C HIS A 112 7.87 -13.03 -4.40
N VAL A 113 7.45 -12.58 -5.60
CA VAL A 113 6.78 -13.43 -6.58
C VAL A 113 7.75 -14.47 -7.18
N VAL A 114 7.26 -15.66 -7.53
CA VAL A 114 8.10 -16.72 -8.14
C VAL A 114 8.13 -16.62 -9.66
N SER A 115 7.09 -16.05 -10.25
CA SER A 115 7.00 -15.80 -11.70
C SER A 115 5.98 -14.72 -12.01
N PHE A 116 6.11 -14.12 -13.17
CA PHE A 116 5.14 -13.16 -13.72
C PHE A 116 4.15 -13.86 -14.64
N ALA A 117 3.07 -13.15 -15.02
CA ALA A 117 2.16 -13.60 -16.07
C ALA A 117 2.94 -13.89 -17.37
N PRO A 118 2.48 -14.83 -18.23
CA PRO A 118 3.28 -15.38 -19.32
C PRO A 118 3.95 -14.34 -20.25
N GLU A 119 3.21 -13.32 -20.66
CA GLU A 119 3.75 -12.28 -21.57
C GLU A 119 4.79 -11.39 -20.88
N ILE A 120 4.58 -11.08 -19.60
CA ILE A 120 5.53 -10.31 -18.76
C ILE A 120 6.79 -11.18 -18.53
N GLN A 121 6.61 -12.45 -18.20
CA GLN A 121 7.72 -13.40 -18.00
C GLN A 121 8.57 -13.55 -19.27
N LYS A 122 7.93 -13.63 -20.43
CA LYS A 122 8.61 -13.67 -21.73
C LYS A 122 9.46 -12.42 -21.98
N TYR A 123 8.92 -11.24 -21.65
CA TYR A 123 9.64 -9.98 -21.77
C TYR A 123 10.85 -9.91 -20.85
N VAL A 124 10.71 -10.32 -19.59
CA VAL A 124 11.83 -10.39 -18.63
C VAL A 124 12.91 -11.34 -19.11
N ARG A 125 12.54 -12.54 -19.55
CA ARG A 125 13.49 -13.55 -20.06
C ARG A 125 14.23 -13.06 -21.30
N ALA A 126 13.54 -12.41 -22.25
CA ALA A 126 14.17 -11.86 -23.43
C ALA A 126 15.29 -10.88 -23.06
N TYR A 127 15.01 -9.96 -22.13
CA TYR A 127 16.02 -9.03 -21.62
C TYR A 127 17.19 -9.76 -20.95
N GLN A 128 16.91 -10.74 -20.08
CA GLN A 128 17.93 -11.49 -19.35
C GLN A 128 18.87 -12.25 -20.29
N TYR A 129 18.33 -12.89 -21.34
CA TYR A 129 19.15 -13.59 -22.34
C TYR A 129 19.94 -12.63 -23.23
N GLU A 130 19.32 -11.52 -23.66
CA GLU A 130 20.01 -10.52 -24.50
C GLU A 130 21.19 -9.87 -23.78
N HIS A 131 21.07 -9.65 -22.44
CA HIS A 131 22.09 -8.97 -21.64
C HIS A 131 22.93 -9.93 -20.79
N GLU A 132 22.74 -11.25 -20.93
CA GLU A 132 23.44 -12.30 -20.17
C GLU A 132 23.43 -12.04 -18.65
N THR A 133 22.28 -11.61 -18.10
CA THR A 133 22.12 -11.23 -16.70
C THR A 133 20.88 -11.84 -16.07
N PHE A 134 20.96 -12.23 -14.79
CA PHE A 134 19.79 -12.61 -14.01
C PHE A 134 19.06 -11.39 -13.48
N VAL A 135 19.80 -10.37 -13.02
CA VAL A 135 19.24 -9.17 -12.39
C VAL A 135 18.76 -8.18 -13.44
N CYS A 136 17.53 -7.70 -13.30
CA CYS A 136 17.03 -6.65 -14.16
C CYS A 136 16.07 -5.71 -13.41
N ASN A 137 15.94 -4.50 -13.94
CA ASN A 137 15.03 -3.46 -13.46
C ASN A 137 14.48 -2.75 -14.69
N LEU A 138 13.31 -3.20 -15.12
CA LEU A 138 12.70 -2.83 -16.39
C LEU A 138 11.55 -1.85 -16.18
N TYR A 139 11.42 -0.90 -17.09
CA TYR A 139 10.37 0.10 -17.11
C TYR A 139 9.65 0.03 -18.46
N PRO A 140 8.63 -0.86 -18.58
CA PRO A 140 7.85 -0.96 -19.81
C PRO A 140 7.09 0.34 -20.10
N GLU A 141 6.85 0.62 -21.37
CA GLU A 141 5.94 1.71 -21.76
C GLU A 141 4.52 1.44 -21.24
N PRO A 142 3.74 2.50 -20.91
CA PRO A 142 2.42 2.35 -20.28
C PRO A 142 1.41 1.51 -21.06
N ASP A 143 1.52 1.44 -22.38
CA ASP A 143 0.65 0.68 -23.28
C ASP A 143 1.10 -0.78 -23.48
N LYS A 144 2.27 -1.15 -22.97
CA LYS A 144 2.85 -2.48 -23.23
C LYS A 144 2.15 -3.60 -22.45
N PHE A 145 1.84 -3.37 -21.21
CA PHE A 145 1.17 -4.34 -20.32
C PHE A 145 0.03 -3.66 -19.55
N PRO A 146 -1.08 -3.32 -20.24
CA PRO A 146 -2.28 -2.86 -19.55
C PRO A 146 -2.86 -4.02 -18.71
N VAL A 147 -3.43 -3.70 -17.55
CA VAL A 147 -4.07 -4.67 -16.66
C VAL A 147 -5.42 -4.15 -16.18
N LYS A 148 -6.34 -5.07 -15.95
CA LYS A 148 -7.62 -4.82 -15.29
C LYS A 148 -7.60 -5.33 -13.86
N ALA A 149 -8.41 -4.74 -13.00
CA ALA A 149 -8.66 -5.25 -11.67
C ALA A 149 -9.05 -6.73 -11.75
N GLY A 150 -8.38 -7.59 -11.00
CA GLY A 150 -8.59 -9.04 -11.01
C GLY A 150 -7.78 -9.82 -12.05
N ASP A 151 -7.07 -9.20 -12.97
CA ASP A 151 -6.16 -9.90 -13.89
C ASP A 151 -5.03 -10.58 -13.13
N ILE A 152 -4.68 -11.81 -13.50
CA ILE A 152 -3.51 -12.50 -12.94
C ILE A 152 -2.24 -11.89 -13.52
N ILE A 153 -1.43 -11.26 -12.66
CA ILE A 153 -0.19 -10.58 -13.03
C ILE A 153 1.08 -11.34 -12.63
N ALA A 154 0.98 -12.21 -11.62
CA ALA A 154 2.10 -12.96 -11.09
C ALA A 154 1.62 -14.20 -10.32
N LEU A 155 2.57 -15.04 -9.91
CA LEU A 155 2.36 -16.14 -8.96
C LEU A 155 3.15 -15.85 -7.68
N SER A 156 2.51 -16.09 -6.52
CA SER A 156 3.13 -15.90 -5.21
C SER A 156 4.36 -16.78 -5.02
N GLY A 157 5.33 -16.29 -4.30
CA GLY A 157 6.61 -16.97 -4.14
C GLY A 157 7.22 -16.79 -2.75
N ASN A 158 8.54 -16.91 -2.73
CA ASN A 158 9.40 -16.74 -1.56
C ASN A 158 10.77 -16.19 -1.99
N GLU A 159 10.79 -15.40 -3.09
CA GLU A 159 12.01 -14.88 -3.66
C GLU A 159 12.57 -13.71 -2.84
N GLY A 160 13.91 -13.51 -2.91
CA GLY A 160 14.58 -12.41 -2.23
C GLY A 160 14.72 -12.58 -0.72
N ALA A 161 14.56 -11.49 0.04
CA ALA A 161 14.71 -11.48 1.50
C ALA A 161 13.39 -11.88 2.19
N SER A 162 13.00 -13.14 2.06
CA SER A 162 11.77 -13.70 2.61
C SER A 162 12.04 -14.95 3.44
N ALA A 163 11.37 -15.07 4.59
CA ALA A 163 11.51 -16.20 5.51
C ALA A 163 10.51 -17.35 5.24
N GLY A 164 9.57 -17.16 4.34
CA GLY A 164 8.55 -18.15 3.98
C GLY A 164 7.55 -17.61 2.96
N PRO A 165 6.77 -18.49 2.30
CA PRO A 165 5.86 -18.08 1.23
C PRO A 165 4.84 -17.05 1.68
N HIS A 166 4.86 -15.86 1.07
CA HIS A 166 3.89 -14.78 1.27
C HIS A 166 3.90 -13.82 0.08
N LEU A 167 2.91 -12.94 0.01
CA LEU A 167 2.91 -11.77 -0.86
C LEU A 167 3.22 -10.53 -0.01
N HIS A 168 4.26 -9.81 -0.37
CA HIS A 168 4.49 -8.46 0.12
C HIS A 168 3.76 -7.47 -0.78
N LEU A 169 2.74 -6.77 -0.24
CA LEU A 169 1.90 -5.82 -0.97
C LEU A 169 2.11 -4.41 -0.44
N GLU A 170 2.58 -3.49 -1.31
CA GLU A 170 2.68 -2.06 -0.98
C GLU A 170 1.69 -1.23 -1.80
N LEU A 171 1.34 -0.08 -1.26
CA LEU A 171 0.76 1.03 -2.00
C LEU A 171 1.69 2.24 -1.91
N ARG A 172 1.87 2.93 -3.03
CA ARG A 172 2.66 4.16 -3.12
C ARG A 172 1.87 5.23 -3.83
N ARG A 173 2.04 6.48 -3.42
CA ARG A 173 1.47 7.62 -4.13
C ARG A 173 2.23 7.87 -5.44
N ASN A 174 1.50 8.17 -6.51
CA ASN A 174 2.12 8.43 -7.81
C ASN A 174 2.79 9.80 -7.89
N ASP A 175 2.37 10.76 -7.07
CA ASP A 175 2.86 12.14 -7.08
C ASP A 175 4.24 12.31 -6.44
N ASN A 176 4.55 11.55 -5.40
CA ASN A 176 5.79 11.69 -4.62
C ASN A 176 6.49 10.37 -4.28
N GLY A 177 5.86 9.22 -4.59
CA GLY A 177 6.41 7.90 -4.31
C GLY A 177 6.32 7.45 -2.85
N ASP A 178 5.66 8.22 -1.97
CA ASP A 178 5.52 7.90 -0.56
C ASP A 178 4.74 6.61 -0.34
N TYR A 179 5.19 5.83 0.63
CA TYR A 179 4.50 4.62 1.07
C TYR A 179 3.21 4.97 1.81
N VAL A 180 2.16 4.24 1.51
CA VAL A 180 0.84 4.41 2.13
C VAL A 180 0.46 3.11 2.82
N ASP A 181 -0.08 3.21 4.03
CA ASP A 181 -0.62 2.03 4.72
C ASP A 181 -1.74 1.40 3.89
N PRO A 182 -1.58 0.16 3.40
CA PRO A 182 -2.61 -0.49 2.62
C PRO A 182 -3.81 -0.96 3.47
N MET A 183 -3.67 -1.05 4.80
CA MET A 183 -4.68 -1.61 5.70
C MET A 183 -6.07 -0.97 5.53
N PRO A 184 -6.23 0.38 5.45
CA PRO A 184 -7.54 1.02 5.27
C PRO A 184 -8.28 0.59 4.00
N PHE A 185 -7.53 0.18 2.95
CA PHE A 185 -8.08 -0.22 1.65
C PHE A 185 -8.46 -1.71 1.60
N PHE A 186 -7.73 -2.56 2.35
CA PHE A 186 -7.88 -4.01 2.29
C PHE A 186 -8.52 -4.63 3.53
N SER A 187 -8.82 -3.86 4.58
CA SER A 187 -9.35 -4.36 5.86
C SER A 187 -10.60 -5.23 5.72
N HIS A 188 -11.46 -4.93 4.75
CA HIS A 188 -12.70 -5.69 4.51
C HIS A 188 -12.47 -7.07 3.86
N TYR A 189 -11.28 -7.35 3.31
CA TYR A 189 -10.87 -8.66 2.82
C TYR A 189 -10.15 -9.50 3.89
N LEU A 190 -9.77 -8.87 5.03
CA LEU A 190 -9.03 -9.55 6.08
C LEU A 190 -9.96 -10.41 6.94
N LYS A 191 -9.47 -11.59 7.27
CA LYS A 191 -10.10 -12.46 8.26
C LYS A 191 -9.25 -12.43 9.54
N ASP A 192 -9.44 -11.41 10.37
CA ASP A 192 -8.85 -11.36 11.72
C ASP A 192 -9.96 -11.48 12.77
N THR A 193 -9.91 -12.54 13.55
CA THR A 193 -10.85 -12.83 14.62
C THR A 193 -10.17 -12.92 15.99
N ARG A 194 -8.87 -12.58 16.07
CA ARG A 194 -8.09 -12.66 17.31
C ARG A 194 -7.98 -11.31 17.97
N SER A 195 -8.39 -11.25 19.23
CA SER A 195 -8.07 -10.09 20.07
C SER A 195 -6.55 -10.00 20.29
N PRO A 196 -5.96 -8.80 20.32
CA PRO A 196 -4.56 -8.62 20.61
C PRO A 196 -4.24 -9.11 22.04
N VAL A 197 -3.10 -9.78 22.21
CA VAL A 197 -2.60 -10.23 23.50
C VAL A 197 -1.29 -9.52 23.80
N ALA A 198 -1.26 -8.71 24.85
CA ALA A 198 -0.03 -8.13 25.37
C ALA A 198 0.55 -9.08 26.43
N SER A 199 1.65 -9.77 26.11
CA SER A 199 2.35 -10.68 27.03
C SER A 199 3.44 -9.99 27.85
N ILE A 200 4.03 -8.91 27.30
CA ILE A 200 5.08 -8.12 27.96
C ILE A 200 4.85 -6.64 27.64
N VAL A 201 4.87 -5.80 28.66
CA VAL A 201 4.87 -4.34 28.52
C VAL A 201 6.20 -3.82 29.08
N GLY A 202 7.03 -3.23 28.23
CA GLY A 202 8.26 -2.55 28.61
C GLY A 202 8.03 -1.04 28.66
N LEU A 203 8.37 -0.42 29.81
CA LEU A 203 8.38 1.03 29.95
C LEU A 203 9.83 1.51 29.93
N TYR A 204 10.12 2.41 29.00
CA TYR A 204 11.45 3.00 28.83
C TYR A 204 11.38 4.49 29.17
N PRO A 205 12.23 5.00 30.08
CA PRO A 205 12.27 6.43 30.37
C PRO A 205 12.79 7.18 29.14
N VAL A 206 12.27 8.39 28.92
CA VAL A 206 12.86 9.32 27.95
C VAL A 206 14.30 9.64 28.40
N ALA A 207 15.25 9.61 27.49
CA ALA A 207 16.67 9.81 27.77
C ALA A 207 16.89 11.06 28.67
N GLY A 208 17.56 10.86 29.82
CA GLY A 208 17.80 11.90 30.81
C GLY A 208 16.64 12.22 31.75
N LYS A 209 15.51 11.47 31.72
CA LYS A 209 14.34 11.71 32.58
C LYS A 209 13.89 10.42 33.28
N GLY A 210 14.44 10.19 34.46
CA GLY A 210 13.96 9.16 35.37
C GLY A 210 14.60 7.79 35.22
N VAL A 211 14.49 7.01 36.25
CA VAL A 211 14.85 5.59 36.33
C VAL A 211 13.57 4.82 36.62
N ILE A 212 13.28 3.77 35.84
CA ILE A 212 12.24 2.79 36.21
C ILE A 212 12.90 1.72 37.01
N ASN A 213 12.57 1.67 38.31
CA ASN A 213 13.00 0.62 39.21
C ASN A 213 12.05 -0.56 39.14
#